data_67c07e6ea500d2a6819b5db5b9d7c05b
#
_entry.id   67c07e6ea500d2a6819b5db5b9d7c05b
#
_cell.length_a   1.000
_cell.length_b   1.000
_cell.length_c   1.000
_cell.angle_alpha   90.00
_cell.angle_beta   90.00
_cell.angle_gamma   90.00
#
_symmetry.space_group_name_H-M   'P 1'
#
loop_
_entity.id
_entity.type
_entity.pdbx_description
1 polymer ?
#
loop_
_entity_poly.entity_id
_entity_poly.type
_entity_poly.pdbx_seq_one_letter_code
_entity_poly.pdbx_strand_id
1 'polypeptide(L)'
;MHVVWFKRDLRLHDHTPLAAASAAGAVLPLYMVEPMLWRQPDAAARHWRQVRTALAELTDDLRRLDLNLVIRTGEATEILSALHAARPIEGLWSHQETGNAWSFARDRQIAAWCRDHRVPWHESRQHGVVRGLKTRDGWARKWDRQMAAAAAPPPAGADGVTEVTGETLPKIPRGLVDEPDGDQLQAGGRAQALALMDSFLNDRGRAYHLEMSSPRTADVSCSRLSVHLATGALSMREVAQATWRRMAGLRDETGPEVTRWRRALSAFNGRLHWHCHFMQKLEDAPNLEIVNLHRGYDGLRDNDDAERLAAWATGRTGLPFIDACMRSLIATGWINFRMRAMLTAFATQHLWLHWRAPGLHLARLFSDYEPGIHWSQSQMQSGTTGINTVRIYNPVKQSHDQDPDGEFIRAWVPELAALPGAAIHEPWRLTPLELADAQIRLGIDYPHPIVDHLAAARAARERIYAVRKTAEFRAEAAAVMDRHGSRKSGLASSARRRKPAKRDTQESFTF
;
A
#
# COMPACT_ATOMS: atom_id res chain seq x y z
N MET A 1 -3.13 35.07 -7.67
CA MET A 1 -2.25 33.94 -8.04
C MET A 1 -2.95 32.60 -7.85
N HIS A 2 -2.57 31.57 -8.63
CA HIS A 2 -3.07 30.22 -8.49
C HIS A 2 -2.05 29.36 -7.74
N VAL A 3 -2.44 28.80 -6.59
CA VAL A 3 -1.56 27.94 -5.79
C VAL A 3 -1.77 26.49 -6.21
N VAL A 4 -0.71 25.80 -6.62
CA VAL A 4 -0.72 24.35 -6.88
C VAL A 4 -0.09 23.65 -5.69
N TRP A 5 -0.92 23.01 -4.88
CA TRP A 5 -0.49 22.32 -3.68
C TRP A 5 -0.14 20.87 -3.99
N PHE A 6 1.15 20.57 -4.05
CA PHE A 6 1.68 19.22 -4.17
C PHE A 6 1.60 18.50 -2.82
N LYS A 7 1.14 17.25 -2.85
CA LYS A 7 1.03 16.38 -1.67
C LYS A 7 1.74 15.05 -1.92
N ARG A 8 1.02 14.07 -2.43
CA ARG A 8 1.51 12.73 -2.81
C ARG A 8 1.43 12.54 -4.34
N ASP A 9 1.81 13.55 -5.07
CA ASP A 9 1.71 13.68 -6.52
C ASP A 9 2.95 14.38 -7.11
N LEU A 10 4.14 14.01 -6.61
CA LEU A 10 5.41 14.70 -6.83
C LEU A 10 5.97 14.44 -8.23
N ARG A 11 5.31 15.01 -9.26
CA ARG A 11 5.64 14.89 -10.68
C ARG A 11 5.07 16.06 -11.50
N LEU A 12 5.59 16.25 -12.73
CA LEU A 12 5.00 17.16 -13.72
C LEU A 12 4.04 16.45 -14.69
N HIS A 13 4.40 15.23 -15.09
CA HIS A 13 3.61 14.46 -16.04
C HIS A 13 2.31 13.95 -15.43
N ASP A 14 1.23 14.00 -16.19
CA ASP A 14 -0.10 13.60 -15.71
C ASP A 14 -0.50 14.32 -14.41
N HIS A 15 -0.16 15.63 -14.35
CA HIS A 15 -0.49 16.49 -13.22
C HIS A 15 -1.56 17.50 -13.59
N THR A 16 -2.81 17.05 -13.59
CA THR A 16 -3.97 17.85 -13.98
C THR A 16 -4.09 19.19 -13.23
N PRO A 17 -3.86 19.27 -11.88
CA PRO A 17 -3.91 20.55 -11.17
C PRO A 17 -2.90 21.57 -11.70
N LEU A 18 -1.66 21.15 -11.97
CA LEU A 18 -0.62 22.05 -12.48
C LEU A 18 -0.99 22.58 -13.89
N ALA A 19 -1.40 21.68 -14.78
CA ALA A 19 -1.78 22.06 -16.15
C ALA A 19 -2.97 23.02 -16.15
N ALA A 20 -3.98 22.78 -15.31
CA ALA A 20 -5.16 23.62 -15.22
C ALA A 20 -4.86 24.99 -14.56
N ALA A 21 -4.06 25.01 -13.50
CA ALA A 21 -3.62 26.25 -12.85
C ALA A 21 -2.82 27.14 -13.79
N SER A 22 -1.87 26.55 -14.55
CA SER A 22 -1.04 27.28 -15.53
C SER A 22 -1.86 27.87 -16.67
N ALA A 23 -2.98 27.26 -17.04
CA ALA A 23 -3.90 27.83 -18.02
C ALA A 23 -4.78 28.95 -17.44
N ALA A 24 -4.93 29.02 -16.11
CA ALA A 24 -5.76 30.01 -15.44
C ALA A 24 -4.98 31.32 -15.11
N GLY A 25 -3.65 31.26 -14.96
CA GLY A 25 -2.85 32.47 -14.67
C GLY A 25 -1.54 32.15 -13.96
N ALA A 26 -0.99 33.13 -13.25
CA ALA A 26 0.29 33.01 -12.55
C ALA A 26 0.27 31.95 -11.44
N VAL A 27 1.20 30.99 -11.48
CA VAL A 27 1.25 29.78 -10.66
C VAL A 27 2.29 29.86 -9.58
N LEU A 28 1.92 29.47 -8.37
CA LEU A 28 2.82 29.16 -7.24
C LEU A 28 2.78 27.66 -6.94
N PRO A 29 3.80 26.88 -7.39
CA PRO A 29 3.95 25.51 -6.94
C PRO A 29 4.33 25.50 -5.45
N LEU A 30 3.55 24.79 -4.62
CA LEU A 30 3.71 24.78 -3.16
C LEU A 30 3.80 23.34 -2.65
N TYR A 31 4.82 23.08 -1.82
CA TYR A 31 4.87 21.89 -0.98
C TYR A 31 4.93 22.30 0.49
N MET A 32 4.02 21.74 1.30
CA MET A 32 3.97 22.03 2.73
C MET A 32 4.56 20.86 3.50
N VAL A 33 5.61 21.15 4.30
CA VAL A 33 6.17 20.22 5.29
C VAL A 33 5.34 20.38 6.56
N GLU A 34 4.37 19.52 6.77
CA GLU A 34 3.42 19.62 7.88
C GLU A 34 3.91 18.81 9.10
N PRO A 35 4.37 19.48 10.19
CA PRO A 35 4.96 18.78 11.35
C PRO A 35 4.02 17.77 12.00
N MET A 36 2.72 18.05 11.99
CA MET A 36 1.72 17.16 12.59
C MET A 36 1.45 15.91 11.73
N LEU A 37 1.63 15.97 10.41
CA LEU A 37 1.62 14.79 9.54
C LEU A 37 2.80 13.86 9.89
N TRP A 38 3.99 14.44 10.00
CA TRP A 38 5.22 13.69 10.29
C TRP A 38 5.31 13.18 11.72
N ARG A 39 4.48 13.69 12.63
CA ARG A 39 4.31 13.17 14.00
C ARG A 39 3.36 11.98 14.08
N GLN A 40 2.61 11.68 13.02
CA GLN A 40 1.66 10.56 13.05
C GLN A 40 2.38 9.24 13.30
N PRO A 41 1.75 8.28 14.03
CA PRO A 41 2.43 7.04 14.45
C PRO A 41 2.77 6.10 13.29
N ASP A 42 2.22 6.33 12.11
CA ASP A 42 2.48 5.60 10.86
C ASP A 42 3.57 6.25 10.00
N ALA A 43 4.10 7.42 10.39
CA ALA A 43 5.19 8.09 9.69
C ALA A 43 6.56 7.50 10.08
N ALA A 44 7.53 7.50 9.13
CA ALA A 44 8.89 7.03 9.35
C ALA A 44 9.91 7.78 8.49
N ALA A 45 11.18 7.78 8.91
CA ALA A 45 12.29 8.44 8.21
C ALA A 45 12.44 7.97 6.76
N ARG A 46 12.22 6.67 6.49
CA ARG A 46 12.25 6.10 5.13
C ARG A 46 11.20 6.70 4.20
N HIS A 47 10.01 7.06 4.70
CA HIS A 47 8.99 7.75 3.90
C HIS A 47 9.46 9.15 3.51
N TRP A 48 10.03 9.89 4.48
CA TRP A 48 10.57 11.21 4.21
C TRP A 48 11.72 11.16 3.21
N ARG A 49 12.60 10.16 3.29
CA ARG A 49 13.68 9.96 2.31
C ARG A 49 13.14 9.85 0.89
N GLN A 50 12.07 9.06 0.68
CA GLN A 50 11.43 8.92 -0.62
C GLN A 50 10.82 10.23 -1.11
N VAL A 51 10.11 10.93 -0.23
CA VAL A 51 9.52 12.25 -0.52
C VAL A 51 10.62 13.27 -0.87
N ARG A 52 11.70 13.34 -0.10
CA ARG A 52 12.83 14.24 -0.37
C ARG A 52 13.45 14.04 -1.74
N THR A 53 13.67 12.79 -2.12
CA THR A 53 14.24 12.47 -3.45
C THR A 53 13.27 12.89 -4.55
N ALA A 54 11.97 12.60 -4.41
CA ALA A 54 10.99 13.02 -5.40
C ALA A 54 10.84 14.55 -5.49
N LEU A 55 10.91 15.26 -4.36
CA LEU A 55 10.87 16.73 -4.33
C LEU A 55 12.12 17.37 -4.97
N ALA A 56 13.30 16.77 -4.82
CA ALA A 56 14.50 17.27 -5.46
C ALA A 56 14.36 17.20 -6.99
N GLU A 57 13.96 16.07 -7.53
CA GLU A 57 13.72 15.92 -8.98
C GLU A 57 12.58 16.84 -9.47
N LEU A 58 11.48 16.94 -8.72
CA LEU A 58 10.36 17.85 -9.05
C LEU A 58 10.81 19.31 -9.07
N THR A 59 11.69 19.71 -8.14
CA THR A 59 12.23 21.07 -8.11
C THR A 59 13.04 21.37 -9.37
N ASP A 60 13.88 20.42 -9.80
CA ASP A 60 14.68 20.59 -11.02
C ASP A 60 13.81 20.59 -12.28
N ASP A 61 12.78 19.76 -12.31
CA ASP A 61 11.82 19.71 -13.41
C ASP A 61 11.00 21.00 -13.51
N LEU A 62 10.53 21.56 -12.39
CA LEU A 62 9.78 22.83 -12.36
C LEU A 62 10.68 24.00 -12.82
N ARG A 63 11.95 24.03 -12.43
CA ARG A 63 12.90 25.06 -12.89
C ARG A 63 13.06 25.09 -14.41
N ARG A 64 12.99 23.93 -15.09
CA ARG A 64 13.03 23.88 -16.57
C ARG A 64 11.78 24.49 -17.22
N LEU A 65 10.75 24.77 -16.45
CA LEU A 65 9.51 25.45 -16.86
C LEU A 65 9.43 26.87 -16.33
N ASP A 66 10.55 27.42 -15.81
CA ASP A 66 10.64 28.72 -15.17
C ASP A 66 9.73 28.86 -13.93
N LEU A 67 9.41 27.71 -13.28
CA LEU A 67 8.65 27.64 -12.04
C LEU A 67 9.56 27.29 -10.86
N ASN A 68 9.34 27.96 -9.72
CA ASN A 68 10.02 27.66 -8.48
C ASN A 68 9.10 26.91 -7.52
N LEU A 69 9.54 25.75 -7.02
CA LEU A 69 8.83 25.05 -5.94
C LEU A 69 9.05 25.81 -4.63
N VAL A 70 7.99 26.34 -4.08
CA VAL A 70 7.99 27.00 -2.76
C VAL A 70 7.77 25.94 -1.68
N ILE A 71 8.74 25.80 -0.78
CA ILE A 71 8.65 24.97 0.41
C ILE A 71 8.21 25.84 1.58
N ARG A 72 7.26 25.37 2.38
CA ARG A 72 6.83 25.96 3.65
C ARG A 72 6.71 24.90 4.72
N THR A 73 7.12 25.22 5.94
CA THR A 73 6.98 24.34 7.10
C THR A 73 5.95 24.93 8.07
N GLY A 74 4.89 24.20 8.40
CA GLY A 74 3.84 24.65 9.32
C GLY A 74 2.49 24.01 9.02
N GLU A 75 1.46 24.52 9.68
CA GLU A 75 0.08 24.09 9.45
C GLU A 75 -0.46 24.68 8.14
N ALA A 76 -1.13 23.87 7.35
CA ALA A 76 -1.54 24.24 5.99
C ALA A 76 -2.45 25.48 5.95
N THR A 77 -3.36 25.66 6.91
CA THR A 77 -4.24 26.85 6.99
C THR A 77 -3.47 28.12 7.30
N GLU A 78 -2.44 28.05 8.16
CA GLU A 78 -1.59 29.20 8.50
C GLU A 78 -0.74 29.61 7.30
N ILE A 79 -0.16 28.64 6.61
CA ILE A 79 0.62 28.87 5.38
C ILE A 79 -0.23 29.52 4.31
N LEU A 80 -1.43 29.01 4.04
CA LEU A 80 -2.34 29.56 3.06
C LEU A 80 -2.80 30.97 3.44
N SER A 81 -3.07 31.23 4.73
CA SER A 81 -3.45 32.56 5.22
C SER A 81 -2.32 33.57 5.02
N ALA A 82 -1.09 33.21 5.34
CA ALA A 82 0.07 34.08 5.13
C ALA A 82 0.31 34.38 3.64
N LEU A 83 0.19 33.37 2.77
CA LEU A 83 0.31 33.54 1.32
C LEU A 83 -0.81 34.42 0.77
N HIS A 84 -2.05 34.21 1.22
CA HIS A 84 -3.21 34.97 0.77
C HIS A 84 -3.14 36.46 1.20
N ALA A 85 -2.63 36.72 2.39
CA ALA A 85 -2.41 38.08 2.89
C ALA A 85 -1.28 38.81 2.11
N ALA A 86 -0.23 38.11 1.71
CA ALA A 86 0.86 38.67 0.92
C ALA A 86 0.45 38.94 -0.54
N ARG A 87 -0.28 38.01 -1.14
CA ARG A 87 -0.83 38.14 -2.50
C ARG A 87 -2.11 37.28 -2.60
N PRO A 88 -3.25 37.86 -2.98
CA PRO A 88 -4.52 37.16 -3.06
C PRO A 88 -4.43 35.85 -3.85
N ILE A 89 -4.87 34.75 -3.23
CA ILE A 89 -5.03 33.45 -3.89
C ILE A 89 -6.35 33.46 -4.62
N GLU A 90 -6.33 33.29 -5.94
CA GLU A 90 -7.48 33.26 -6.82
C GLU A 90 -8.03 31.84 -7.00
N GLY A 91 -7.19 30.84 -6.77
CA GLY A 91 -7.58 29.44 -6.78
C GLY A 91 -6.52 28.55 -6.13
N LEU A 92 -6.98 27.57 -5.35
CA LEU A 92 -6.18 26.48 -4.83
C LEU A 92 -6.42 25.24 -5.69
N TRP A 93 -5.33 24.61 -6.15
CA TRP A 93 -5.37 23.46 -7.06
C TRP A 93 -4.61 22.29 -6.46
N SER A 94 -5.22 21.12 -6.39
CA SER A 94 -4.52 19.90 -5.92
C SER A 94 -5.13 18.64 -6.47
N HIS A 95 -4.44 17.52 -6.35
CA HIS A 95 -5.09 16.23 -6.47
C HIS A 95 -5.85 15.86 -5.18
N GLN A 96 -6.91 15.07 -5.34
CA GLN A 96 -7.58 14.41 -4.22
C GLN A 96 -6.61 13.45 -3.54
N GLU A 97 -6.59 13.45 -2.22
CA GLU A 97 -5.79 12.53 -1.41
C GLU A 97 -6.71 11.59 -0.62
N THR A 98 -6.36 10.31 -0.58
CA THR A 98 -6.95 9.31 0.30
C THR A 98 -5.86 8.87 1.28
N GLY A 99 -5.62 9.66 2.30
CA GLY A 99 -4.58 9.45 3.29
C GLY A 99 -5.12 8.91 4.62
N ASN A 100 -4.34 9.08 5.70
CA ASN A 100 -4.76 8.72 7.06
C ASN A 100 -5.79 9.71 7.63
N ALA A 101 -6.34 9.44 8.82
CA ALA A 101 -7.38 10.27 9.45
C ALA A 101 -6.92 11.71 9.67
N TRP A 102 -5.63 11.92 9.95
CA TRP A 102 -5.08 13.26 10.11
C TRP A 102 -5.16 14.07 8.81
N SER A 103 -4.70 13.51 7.69
CA SER A 103 -4.75 14.18 6.39
C SER A 103 -6.19 14.44 5.94
N PHE A 104 -7.10 13.53 6.25
CA PHE A 104 -8.53 13.72 5.99
C PHE A 104 -9.12 14.89 6.82
N ALA A 105 -8.75 15.00 8.09
CA ALA A 105 -9.15 16.12 8.95
C ALA A 105 -8.57 17.45 8.45
N ARG A 106 -7.28 17.48 8.06
CA ARG A 106 -6.62 18.63 7.45
C ARG A 106 -7.35 19.11 6.19
N ASP A 107 -7.69 18.22 5.26
CA ASP A 107 -8.39 18.60 4.02
C ASP A 107 -9.76 19.22 4.32
N ARG A 108 -10.46 18.78 5.37
CA ARG A 108 -11.71 19.41 5.83
C ARG A 108 -11.47 20.83 6.36
N GLN A 109 -10.37 21.06 7.08
CA GLN A 109 -10.00 22.40 7.56
C GLN A 109 -9.65 23.32 6.38
N ILE A 110 -8.92 22.83 5.39
CA ILE A 110 -8.62 23.58 4.16
C ILE A 110 -9.91 23.93 3.39
N ALA A 111 -10.84 22.99 3.28
CA ALA A 111 -12.13 23.25 2.64
C ALA A 111 -12.94 24.33 3.38
N ALA A 112 -12.86 24.39 4.72
CA ALA A 112 -13.47 25.47 5.51
C ALA A 112 -12.75 26.81 5.24
N TRP A 113 -11.41 26.81 5.35
CA TRP A 113 -10.60 27.99 5.06
C TRP A 113 -10.88 28.58 3.66
N CYS A 114 -10.96 27.74 2.64
CA CYS A 114 -11.28 28.15 1.26
C CYS A 114 -12.65 28.83 1.16
N ARG A 115 -13.68 28.31 1.86
CA ARG A 115 -15.01 28.94 1.90
C ARG A 115 -14.97 30.31 2.58
N ASP A 116 -14.31 30.40 3.73
CA ASP A 116 -14.24 31.63 4.54
C ASP A 116 -13.54 32.77 3.79
N HIS A 117 -12.48 32.41 3.01
CA HIS A 117 -11.71 33.37 2.20
C HIS A 117 -12.22 33.50 0.77
N ARG A 118 -13.28 32.79 0.39
CA ARG A 118 -13.85 32.77 -0.98
C ARG A 118 -12.85 32.35 -2.06
N VAL A 119 -11.92 31.45 -1.70
CA VAL A 119 -10.96 30.87 -2.61
C VAL A 119 -11.53 29.57 -3.18
N PRO A 120 -11.72 29.44 -4.49
CA PRO A 120 -12.15 28.18 -5.07
C PRO A 120 -11.05 27.12 -4.93
N TRP A 121 -11.41 25.94 -4.39
CA TRP A 121 -10.51 24.80 -4.33
C TRP A 121 -10.87 23.79 -5.42
N HIS A 122 -9.96 23.65 -6.39
CA HIS A 122 -10.09 22.73 -7.52
C HIS A 122 -9.34 21.43 -7.24
N GLU A 123 -10.06 20.37 -6.95
CA GLU A 123 -9.49 19.05 -6.71
C GLU A 123 -9.67 18.14 -7.94
N SER A 124 -8.57 17.60 -8.47
CA SER A 124 -8.55 16.62 -9.55
C SER A 124 -8.35 15.20 -9.01
N ARG A 125 -8.89 14.21 -9.69
CA ARG A 125 -8.66 12.80 -9.32
C ARG A 125 -7.26 12.37 -9.71
N GLN A 126 -6.52 11.81 -8.76
CA GLN A 126 -5.17 11.26 -8.99
C GLN A 126 -5.20 9.80 -9.44
N HIS A 127 -6.13 9.03 -8.89
CA HIS A 127 -6.22 7.58 -9.05
C HIS A 127 -7.60 7.13 -9.51
N GLY A 128 -7.83 5.81 -9.50
CA GLY A 128 -9.15 5.24 -9.74
C GLY A 128 -10.12 5.33 -8.56
N VAL A 129 -9.76 6.02 -7.48
CA VAL A 129 -10.64 6.29 -6.34
C VAL A 129 -11.72 7.30 -6.72
N VAL A 130 -12.92 7.12 -6.19
CA VAL A 130 -14.08 7.98 -6.44
C VAL A 130 -14.64 8.47 -5.11
N ARG A 131 -14.54 9.76 -4.81
CA ARG A 131 -15.14 10.37 -3.63
C ARG A 131 -16.66 10.28 -3.67
N GLY A 132 -17.28 10.01 -2.51
CA GLY A 132 -18.72 9.92 -2.38
C GLY A 132 -19.33 8.77 -3.17
N LEU A 133 -18.60 7.68 -3.40
CA LEU A 133 -19.07 6.52 -4.13
C LEU A 133 -20.24 5.84 -3.39
N LYS A 134 -21.44 5.87 -3.98
CA LYS A 134 -22.64 5.26 -3.37
C LYS A 134 -22.71 3.75 -3.52
N THR A 135 -22.12 3.19 -4.56
CA THR A 135 -22.10 1.75 -4.84
C THR A 135 -20.85 1.36 -5.60
N ARG A 136 -20.37 0.15 -5.33
CA ARG A 136 -19.25 -0.45 -6.07
C ARG A 136 -19.62 -0.98 -7.45
N ASP A 137 -20.90 -1.00 -7.79
CA ASP A 137 -21.34 -1.46 -9.10
C ASP A 137 -20.78 -0.56 -10.21
N GLY A 138 -20.15 -1.17 -11.20
CA GLY A 138 -19.51 -0.46 -12.29
C GLY A 138 -18.23 0.31 -11.94
N TRP A 139 -17.69 0.17 -10.71
CA TRP A 139 -16.45 0.83 -10.32
C TRP A 139 -15.27 0.49 -11.25
N ALA A 140 -15.11 -0.76 -11.65
CA ALA A 140 -14.04 -1.17 -12.57
C ALA A 140 -14.11 -0.41 -13.91
N ARG A 141 -15.31 -0.25 -14.48
CA ARG A 141 -15.49 0.54 -15.71
C ARG A 141 -15.17 2.03 -15.53
N LYS A 142 -15.44 2.58 -14.33
CA LYS A 142 -15.04 3.96 -14.00
C LYS A 142 -13.52 4.08 -13.89
N TRP A 143 -12.87 3.05 -13.31
CA TRP A 143 -11.42 2.96 -13.24
C TRP A 143 -10.80 2.89 -14.63
N ASP A 144 -11.27 1.96 -15.49
CA ASP A 144 -10.79 1.81 -16.87
C ASP A 144 -10.92 3.10 -17.65
N ARG A 145 -12.06 3.80 -17.57
CA ARG A 145 -12.27 5.10 -18.22
C ARG A 145 -11.30 6.17 -17.71
N GLN A 146 -11.07 6.22 -16.41
CA GLN A 146 -10.12 7.17 -15.80
C GLN A 146 -8.68 6.91 -16.27
N MET A 147 -8.28 5.65 -16.35
CA MET A 147 -6.92 5.30 -16.80
C MET A 147 -6.75 5.43 -18.33
N ALA A 148 -7.83 5.27 -19.11
CA ALA A 148 -7.81 5.45 -20.56
C ALA A 148 -7.84 6.92 -21.00
N ALA A 149 -8.19 7.84 -20.11
CA ALA A 149 -8.19 9.28 -20.44
C ALA A 149 -6.75 9.75 -20.75
N ALA A 150 -6.63 10.77 -21.61
CA ALA A 150 -5.35 11.37 -21.91
C ALA A 150 -4.64 11.84 -20.64
N ALA A 151 -3.36 11.54 -20.52
CA ALA A 151 -2.52 12.08 -19.47
C ALA A 151 -2.34 13.59 -19.68
N ALA A 152 -2.41 14.36 -18.62
CA ALA A 152 -2.14 15.79 -18.69
C ALA A 152 -0.66 16.03 -19.02
N PRO A 153 -0.34 16.74 -20.12
CA PRO A 153 1.03 17.08 -20.42
C PRO A 153 1.56 18.10 -19.38
N PRO A 154 2.86 18.19 -19.17
CA PRO A 154 3.45 19.34 -18.50
C PRO A 154 3.04 20.64 -19.23
N PRO A 155 2.83 21.75 -18.52
CA PRO A 155 2.52 23.01 -19.17
C PRO A 155 3.66 23.40 -20.13
N ALA A 156 3.33 23.86 -21.34
CA ALA A 156 4.32 24.26 -22.36
C ALA A 156 5.04 25.58 -21.99
N GLY A 157 4.47 26.33 -21.07
CA GLY A 157 4.97 27.53 -20.44
C GLY A 157 4.05 27.87 -19.29
N ALA A 158 4.57 28.45 -18.25
CA ALA A 158 3.79 28.86 -17.10
C ALA A 158 4.33 30.22 -16.59
N ASP A 159 3.41 31.11 -16.25
CA ASP A 159 3.77 32.34 -15.56
C ASP A 159 3.99 32.03 -14.07
N GLY A 160 5.24 32.04 -13.65
CA GLY A 160 5.64 31.71 -12.28
C GLY A 160 5.58 32.89 -11.34
N VAL A 161 5.02 32.72 -10.16
CA VAL A 161 5.11 33.71 -9.08
C VAL A 161 6.54 33.68 -8.51
N THR A 162 7.29 34.79 -8.67
CA THR A 162 8.71 34.87 -8.30
C THR A 162 8.95 35.59 -6.98
N GLU A 163 8.00 36.37 -6.51
CA GLU A 163 8.13 37.22 -5.31
C GLU A 163 8.05 36.41 -4.00
N VAL A 164 7.60 35.17 -4.07
CA VAL A 164 7.48 34.27 -2.91
C VAL A 164 8.69 33.34 -2.86
N THR A 165 9.58 33.58 -1.90
CA THR A 165 10.74 32.73 -1.67
C THR A 165 10.37 31.49 -0.84
N GLY A 166 10.94 30.33 -1.15
CA GLY A 166 10.77 29.08 -0.39
C GLY A 166 11.76 28.96 0.78
N GLU A 167 11.43 28.06 1.70
CA GLU A 167 12.35 27.57 2.72
C GLU A 167 13.23 26.45 2.16
N THR A 168 14.36 26.19 2.83
CA THR A 168 15.19 25.02 2.53
C THR A 168 14.47 23.74 2.99
N LEU A 169 14.46 22.74 2.13
CA LEU A 169 13.89 21.44 2.47
C LEU A 169 14.65 20.80 3.65
N PRO A 170 14.00 20.49 4.78
CA PRO A 170 14.67 19.97 5.96
C PRO A 170 15.24 18.56 5.70
N LYS A 171 16.37 18.26 6.37
CA LYS A 171 16.91 16.88 6.37
C LYS A 171 15.89 15.91 6.98
N ILE A 172 15.32 16.30 8.12
CA ILE A 172 14.29 15.58 8.87
C ILE A 172 13.18 16.58 9.21
N PRO A 173 11.90 16.32 8.90
CA PRO A 173 10.80 17.20 9.26
C PRO A 173 10.65 17.31 10.77
N ARG A 174 10.30 18.48 11.26
CA ARG A 174 9.92 18.63 12.65
C ARG A 174 8.74 17.70 12.99
N GLY A 175 8.87 16.95 14.06
CA GLY A 175 7.84 15.99 14.51
C GLY A 175 8.13 14.55 14.13
N LEU A 176 8.92 14.31 13.09
CA LEU A 176 9.37 12.96 12.74
C LEU A 176 10.45 12.50 13.71
N VAL A 177 10.31 11.25 14.18
CA VAL A 177 11.35 10.59 14.98
C VAL A 177 12.46 10.13 14.01
N ASP A 178 13.69 10.56 14.30
CA ASP A 178 14.88 10.12 13.57
C ASP A 178 15.25 8.72 14.07
N GLU A 179 14.81 7.71 13.33
CA GLU A 179 15.15 6.31 13.61
C GLU A 179 16.12 5.79 12.57
N PRO A 180 16.98 4.83 12.96
CA PRO A 180 17.85 4.16 12.00
C PRO A 180 17.02 3.58 10.85
N ASP A 181 17.39 3.95 9.65
CA ASP A 181 16.79 3.43 8.42
C ASP A 181 17.49 2.14 8.01
N GLY A 182 16.81 1.33 7.18
CA GLY A 182 17.44 0.20 6.51
C GLY A 182 18.57 0.65 5.57
N ASP A 183 19.60 -0.15 5.47
CA ASP A 183 20.80 0.11 4.66
C ASP A 183 20.63 -0.22 3.17
N GLN A 184 19.56 -0.97 2.82
CA GLN A 184 19.29 -1.47 1.46
C GLN A 184 17.97 -0.92 0.89
N LEU A 185 17.59 0.30 1.26
CA LEU A 185 16.35 0.89 0.78
C LEU A 185 16.41 1.18 -0.73
N GLN A 186 15.30 0.89 -1.41
CA GLN A 186 15.13 1.25 -2.82
C GLN A 186 15.29 2.75 -3.04
N ALA A 187 16.00 3.15 -4.09
CA ALA A 187 16.07 4.54 -4.49
C ALA A 187 14.69 5.08 -4.90
N GLY A 188 14.41 6.33 -4.51
CA GLY A 188 13.20 7.06 -4.88
C GLY A 188 13.33 7.83 -6.20
N GLY A 189 12.37 8.71 -6.45
CA GLY A 189 12.39 9.65 -7.56
C GLY A 189 11.78 9.10 -8.87
N ARG A 190 11.53 10.01 -9.81
CA ARG A 190 10.88 9.72 -11.09
C ARG A 190 11.81 9.00 -12.07
N ALA A 191 13.08 9.40 -12.11
CA ALA A 191 14.06 8.78 -13.01
C ALA A 191 14.17 7.27 -12.72
N GLN A 192 14.30 6.89 -11.45
CA GLN A 192 14.30 5.49 -11.03
C GLN A 192 12.97 4.79 -11.34
N ALA A 193 11.85 5.47 -11.14
CA ALA A 193 10.52 4.92 -11.46
C ALA A 193 10.38 4.53 -12.93
N LEU A 194 10.82 5.39 -13.84
CA LEU A 194 10.78 5.15 -15.28
C LEU A 194 11.69 4.00 -15.69
N ALA A 195 12.91 3.94 -15.14
CA ALA A 195 13.84 2.83 -15.40
C ALA A 195 13.28 1.49 -14.91
N LEU A 196 12.67 1.45 -13.71
CA LEU A 196 12.03 0.25 -13.18
C LEU A 196 10.81 -0.17 -14.01
N MET A 197 10.01 0.79 -14.48
CA MET A 197 8.86 0.51 -15.33
C MET A 197 9.29 -0.07 -16.68
N ASP A 198 10.28 0.52 -17.31
CA ASP A 198 10.81 0.05 -18.58
C ASP A 198 11.37 -1.36 -18.47
N SER A 199 12.29 -1.59 -17.55
CA SER A 199 12.89 -2.92 -17.32
C SER A 199 11.84 -3.98 -16.96
N PHE A 200 10.81 -3.63 -16.17
CA PHE A 200 9.74 -4.56 -15.83
C PHE A 200 8.89 -4.94 -17.04
N LEU A 201 8.50 -3.96 -17.87
CA LEU A 201 7.62 -4.20 -19.00
C LEU A 201 8.33 -4.90 -20.18
N ASN A 202 9.65 -4.76 -20.28
CA ASN A 202 10.39 -5.23 -21.46
C ASN A 202 11.37 -6.37 -21.19
N ASP A 203 11.76 -6.61 -19.90
CA ASP A 203 12.75 -7.64 -19.54
C ASP A 203 12.33 -8.47 -18.34
N ARG A 204 12.53 -7.96 -17.11
CA ARG A 204 12.47 -8.75 -15.86
C ARG A 204 11.06 -9.18 -15.45
N GLY A 205 9.99 -8.55 -15.94
CA GLY A 205 8.60 -8.87 -15.58
C GLY A 205 8.02 -10.11 -16.27
N ARG A 206 8.76 -10.75 -17.17
CA ARG A 206 8.31 -11.89 -17.97
C ARG A 206 7.74 -13.04 -17.17
N ALA A 207 8.35 -13.34 -16.02
CA ALA A 207 7.94 -14.43 -15.12
C ALA A 207 7.11 -13.96 -13.93
N TYR A 208 6.70 -12.70 -13.88
CA TYR A 208 6.01 -12.07 -12.75
C TYR A 208 4.89 -12.93 -12.15
N HIS A 209 4.02 -13.51 -12.99
CA HIS A 209 2.87 -14.31 -12.52
C HIS A 209 3.26 -15.62 -11.82
N LEU A 210 4.47 -16.13 -12.03
CA LEU A 210 5.03 -17.32 -11.39
C LEU A 210 5.84 -16.96 -10.14
N GLU A 211 6.62 -15.89 -10.21
CA GLU A 211 7.69 -15.55 -9.28
C GLU A 211 7.29 -14.53 -8.20
N MET A 212 6.18 -13.81 -8.40
CA MET A 212 5.74 -12.75 -7.48
C MET A 212 5.43 -13.23 -6.05
N SER A 213 5.33 -14.53 -5.82
CA SER A 213 4.94 -15.09 -4.52
C SER A 213 6.12 -15.45 -3.62
N SER A 214 7.28 -15.83 -4.17
CA SER A 214 8.49 -16.13 -3.41
C SER A 214 9.29 -14.86 -3.14
N PRO A 215 9.80 -14.63 -1.91
CA PRO A 215 10.65 -13.49 -1.61
C PRO A 215 12.03 -13.57 -2.30
N ARG A 216 12.46 -14.76 -2.73
CA ARG A 216 13.72 -14.98 -3.48
C ARG A 216 13.65 -14.36 -4.89
N THR A 217 12.52 -14.48 -5.57
CA THR A 217 12.37 -14.10 -6.96
C THR A 217 11.61 -12.79 -7.13
N ALA A 218 10.75 -12.46 -6.19
CA ALA A 218 9.88 -11.28 -6.27
C ALA A 218 10.66 -9.95 -6.31
N ASP A 219 11.84 -9.90 -5.71
CA ASP A 219 12.68 -8.70 -5.71
C ASP A 219 13.08 -8.30 -7.13
N VAL A 220 13.37 -9.26 -7.99
CA VAL A 220 13.70 -9.05 -9.41
C VAL A 220 12.44 -8.99 -10.26
N SER A 221 11.52 -9.95 -10.11
CA SER A 221 10.40 -10.15 -11.04
C SER A 221 9.21 -9.22 -10.80
N CYS A 222 9.09 -8.57 -9.64
CA CYS A 222 8.04 -7.57 -9.39
C CYS A 222 8.42 -6.20 -9.98
N SER A 223 7.41 -5.39 -10.24
CA SER A 223 7.62 -4.08 -10.86
C SER A 223 8.44 -3.11 -9.98
N ARG A 224 8.36 -3.23 -8.67
CA ARG A 224 8.98 -2.34 -7.67
C ARG A 224 8.52 -0.88 -7.79
N LEU A 225 7.35 -0.64 -8.43
CA LEU A 225 6.80 0.71 -8.64
C LEU A 225 6.01 1.27 -7.46
N SER A 226 5.74 0.46 -6.44
CA SER A 226 4.87 0.85 -5.31
C SER A 226 5.38 2.07 -4.54
N VAL A 227 6.69 2.19 -4.33
CA VAL A 227 7.34 3.35 -3.69
C VAL A 227 7.06 4.64 -4.48
N HIS A 228 7.18 4.57 -5.79
CA HIS A 228 7.01 5.73 -6.68
C HIS A 228 5.54 6.11 -6.87
N LEU A 229 4.63 5.14 -6.79
CA LEU A 229 3.19 5.40 -6.75
C LEU A 229 2.76 6.03 -5.43
N ALA A 230 3.37 5.63 -4.30
CA ALA A 230 3.08 6.17 -2.99
C ALA A 230 3.52 7.63 -2.83
N THR A 231 4.63 8.04 -3.43
CA THR A 231 5.09 9.44 -3.48
C THR A 231 4.44 10.24 -4.62
N GLY A 232 3.82 9.54 -5.57
CA GLY A 232 3.24 10.14 -6.77
C GLY A 232 4.26 10.62 -7.81
N ALA A 233 5.54 10.20 -7.70
CA ALA A 233 6.56 10.44 -8.72
C ALA A 233 6.20 9.79 -10.07
N LEU A 234 5.31 8.78 -10.04
CA LEU A 234 4.71 8.13 -11.19
C LEU A 234 3.19 8.06 -10.98
N SER A 235 2.39 8.36 -12.02
CA SER A 235 0.94 8.24 -11.89
C SER A 235 0.46 6.82 -12.19
N MET A 236 -0.66 6.43 -11.58
CA MET A 236 -1.33 5.17 -11.90
C MET A 236 -1.73 5.07 -13.38
N ARG A 237 -2.10 6.20 -13.98
CA ARG A 237 -2.47 6.27 -15.40
C ARG A 237 -1.28 6.00 -16.31
N GLU A 238 -0.11 6.57 -16.03
CA GLU A 238 1.11 6.29 -16.79
C GLU A 238 1.45 4.80 -16.77
N VAL A 239 1.39 4.16 -15.59
CA VAL A 239 1.67 2.72 -15.45
C VAL A 239 0.63 1.88 -16.20
N ALA A 240 -0.65 2.19 -16.07
CA ALA A 240 -1.73 1.46 -16.74
C ALA A 240 -1.59 1.56 -18.25
N GLN A 241 -1.39 2.77 -18.79
CA GLN A 241 -1.24 3.00 -20.22
C GLN A 241 0.02 2.36 -20.80
N ALA A 242 1.16 2.42 -20.08
CA ALA A 242 2.39 1.75 -20.49
C ALA A 242 2.18 0.22 -20.55
N THR A 243 1.52 -0.34 -19.53
CA THR A 243 1.16 -1.77 -19.49
C THR A 243 0.28 -2.15 -20.68
N TRP A 244 -0.76 -1.37 -20.96
CA TRP A 244 -1.67 -1.63 -22.09
C TRP A 244 -1.00 -1.50 -23.45
N ARG A 245 -0.11 -0.51 -23.63
CA ARG A 245 0.70 -0.40 -24.87
C ARG A 245 1.55 -1.65 -25.08
N ARG A 246 2.22 -2.14 -24.02
CA ARG A 246 3.02 -3.38 -24.10
C ARG A 246 2.14 -4.59 -24.41
N MET A 247 0.97 -4.72 -23.80
CA MET A 247 0.01 -5.79 -24.09
C MET A 247 -0.50 -5.73 -25.53
N ALA A 248 -0.76 -4.54 -26.05
CA ALA A 248 -1.20 -4.34 -27.43
C ALA A 248 -0.09 -4.73 -28.42
N GLY A 249 1.16 -4.36 -28.17
CA GLY A 249 2.31 -4.75 -28.99
C GLY A 249 2.52 -6.26 -29.11
N LEU A 250 2.06 -7.03 -28.11
CA LEU A 250 2.14 -8.50 -28.14
C LEU A 250 0.93 -9.18 -28.80
N ARG A 251 -0.09 -8.42 -29.25
CA ARG A 251 -1.38 -9.00 -29.66
C ARG A 251 -1.26 -9.97 -30.84
N ASP A 252 -0.46 -9.62 -31.83
CA ASP A 252 -0.33 -10.37 -33.05
C ASP A 252 0.89 -11.30 -33.07
N GLU A 253 1.70 -11.27 -32.03
CA GLU A 253 2.83 -12.15 -31.84
C GLU A 253 2.39 -13.52 -31.30
N THR A 254 3.13 -14.59 -31.60
CA THR A 254 2.85 -15.96 -31.16
C THR A 254 4.11 -16.60 -30.55
N GLY A 255 3.91 -17.67 -29.79
CA GLY A 255 5.00 -18.44 -29.21
C GLY A 255 4.94 -18.53 -27.67
N PRO A 256 5.78 -19.41 -27.08
CA PRO A 256 5.78 -19.66 -25.64
C PRO A 256 6.13 -18.42 -24.83
N GLU A 257 7.11 -17.64 -25.26
CA GLU A 257 7.56 -16.41 -24.59
C GLU A 257 6.47 -15.33 -24.61
N VAL A 258 5.78 -15.16 -25.72
CA VAL A 258 4.66 -14.21 -25.85
C VAL A 258 3.52 -14.62 -24.92
N THR A 259 3.23 -15.93 -24.83
CA THR A 259 2.21 -16.44 -23.91
C THR A 259 2.58 -16.16 -22.45
N ARG A 260 3.86 -16.33 -22.10
CA ARG A 260 4.39 -16.02 -20.76
C ARG A 260 4.22 -14.53 -20.44
N TRP A 261 4.62 -13.65 -21.34
CA TRP A 261 4.44 -12.20 -21.22
C TRP A 261 2.97 -11.80 -21.06
N ARG A 262 2.08 -12.31 -21.90
CA ARG A 262 0.64 -12.00 -21.81
C ARG A 262 0.06 -12.38 -20.45
N ARG A 263 0.45 -13.52 -19.88
CA ARG A 263 0.03 -13.94 -18.53
C ARG A 263 0.59 -13.02 -17.46
N ALA A 264 1.86 -12.66 -17.55
CA ALA A 264 2.51 -11.76 -16.60
C ALA A 264 1.88 -10.37 -16.60
N LEU A 265 1.70 -9.76 -17.78
CA LEU A 265 1.08 -8.43 -17.91
C LEU A 265 -0.39 -8.42 -17.52
N SER A 266 -1.15 -9.48 -17.81
CA SER A 266 -2.55 -9.63 -17.36
C SER A 266 -2.63 -9.70 -15.82
N ALA A 267 -1.73 -10.47 -15.19
CA ALA A 267 -1.64 -10.54 -13.73
C ALA A 267 -1.27 -9.18 -13.13
N PHE A 268 -0.31 -8.48 -13.72
CA PHE A 268 0.10 -7.14 -13.28
C PHE A 268 -1.02 -6.11 -13.44
N ASN A 269 -1.68 -6.05 -14.59
CA ASN A 269 -2.83 -5.17 -14.82
C ASN A 269 -3.93 -5.38 -13.77
N GLY A 270 -4.18 -6.63 -13.38
CA GLY A 270 -5.08 -6.93 -12.27
C GLY A 270 -4.64 -6.32 -10.93
N ARG A 271 -3.32 -6.18 -10.68
CA ARG A 271 -2.80 -5.53 -9.47
C ARG A 271 -3.01 -4.03 -9.46
N LEU A 272 -2.96 -3.37 -10.62
CA LEU A 272 -3.26 -1.94 -10.73
C LEU A 272 -4.71 -1.62 -10.32
N HIS A 273 -5.67 -2.48 -10.70
CA HIS A 273 -7.04 -2.37 -10.22
C HIS A 273 -7.13 -2.59 -8.69
N TRP A 274 -6.41 -3.58 -8.15
CA TRP A 274 -6.41 -3.87 -6.73
C TRP A 274 -5.84 -2.72 -5.89
N HIS A 275 -4.83 -2.02 -6.38
CA HIS A 275 -4.27 -0.82 -5.75
C HIS A 275 -5.40 0.18 -5.42
N CYS A 276 -6.10 0.67 -6.42
CA CYS A 276 -7.18 1.63 -6.24
C CYS A 276 -8.41 1.05 -5.52
N HIS A 277 -8.68 -0.26 -5.67
CA HIS A 277 -9.78 -0.93 -4.96
C HIS A 277 -9.58 -0.89 -3.43
N PHE A 278 -8.36 -1.10 -2.95
CA PHE A 278 -8.08 -1.02 -1.52
C PHE A 278 -8.10 0.42 -1.01
N MET A 279 -7.52 1.36 -1.74
CA MET A 279 -7.62 2.78 -1.40
C MET A 279 -9.07 3.25 -1.31
N GLN A 280 -9.93 2.81 -2.23
CA GLN A 280 -11.35 3.13 -2.19
C GLN A 280 -12.04 2.66 -0.90
N LYS A 281 -11.57 1.60 -0.23
CA LYS A 281 -12.15 1.17 1.05
C LYS A 281 -11.91 2.19 2.15
N LEU A 282 -10.71 2.76 2.22
CA LEU A 282 -10.41 3.82 3.18
C LEU A 282 -11.17 5.11 2.84
N GLU A 283 -11.28 5.47 1.57
CA GLU A 283 -12.10 6.62 1.13
C GLU A 283 -13.57 6.47 1.54
N ASP A 284 -14.14 5.26 1.41
CA ASP A 284 -15.53 4.98 1.78
C ASP A 284 -15.72 4.83 3.30
N ALA A 285 -14.65 4.49 4.05
CA ALA A 285 -14.67 4.27 5.49
C ALA A 285 -13.37 4.83 6.14
N PRO A 286 -13.26 6.15 6.34
CA PRO A 286 -12.04 6.79 6.86
C PRO A 286 -11.58 6.27 8.23
N ASN A 287 -12.51 5.71 9.02
CA ASN A 287 -12.18 5.13 10.33
C ASN A 287 -11.56 3.72 10.25
N LEU A 288 -11.35 3.18 9.04
CA LEU A 288 -10.80 1.84 8.81
C LEU A 288 -9.42 1.62 9.47
N GLU A 289 -8.64 2.67 9.65
CA GLU A 289 -7.34 2.59 10.32
C GLU A 289 -7.41 2.44 11.83
N ILE A 290 -8.58 2.67 12.44
CA ILE A 290 -8.76 2.71 13.90
C ILE A 290 -9.72 1.61 14.38
N VAL A 291 -10.80 1.35 13.62
CA VAL A 291 -11.86 0.43 14.02
C VAL A 291 -11.98 -0.75 13.06
N ASN A 292 -12.48 -1.88 13.56
CA ASN A 292 -12.74 -3.03 12.69
C ASN A 292 -13.77 -2.67 11.60
N LEU A 293 -13.52 -3.10 10.38
CA LEU A 293 -14.47 -2.91 9.27
C LEU A 293 -15.80 -3.60 9.55
N HIS A 294 -15.77 -4.75 10.22
CA HIS A 294 -16.92 -5.45 10.76
C HIS A 294 -16.90 -5.38 12.28
N ARG A 295 -17.84 -4.65 12.86
CA ARG A 295 -17.87 -4.34 14.30
C ARG A 295 -18.05 -5.56 15.21
N GLY A 296 -18.64 -6.63 14.71
CA GLY A 296 -18.75 -7.89 15.44
C GLY A 296 -17.41 -8.51 15.88
N TYR A 297 -16.28 -7.96 15.43
CA TYR A 297 -14.94 -8.37 15.91
C TYR A 297 -14.36 -7.44 16.98
N ASP A 298 -15.08 -6.41 17.40
CA ASP A 298 -14.63 -5.53 18.47
C ASP A 298 -14.49 -6.33 19.77
N GLY A 299 -13.40 -6.09 20.51
CA GLY A 299 -13.07 -6.83 21.71
C GLY A 299 -12.65 -8.29 21.52
N LEU A 300 -12.59 -8.80 20.28
CA LEU A 300 -12.13 -10.19 20.04
C LEU A 300 -10.65 -10.38 20.36
N ARG A 301 -9.85 -9.34 20.14
CA ARG A 301 -8.41 -9.29 20.45
C ARG A 301 -8.14 -8.03 21.25
N ASP A 302 -8.08 -8.20 22.56
CA ASP A 302 -7.81 -7.17 23.56
C ASP A 302 -6.45 -7.35 24.25
N ASN A 303 -5.66 -8.29 23.76
CA ASN A 303 -4.36 -8.64 24.33
C ASN A 303 -3.24 -7.79 23.70
N ASP A 304 -2.60 -6.98 24.54
CA ASP A 304 -1.40 -6.20 24.24
C ASP A 304 -0.15 -6.94 24.78
N ASP A 305 0.18 -8.07 24.19
CA ASP A 305 1.38 -8.83 24.53
C ASP A 305 2.62 -8.15 23.89
N ALA A 306 3.25 -7.30 24.69
CA ALA A 306 4.41 -6.52 24.25
C ALA A 306 5.63 -7.40 23.91
N GLU A 307 5.82 -8.53 24.62
CA GLU A 307 6.95 -9.44 24.36
C GLU A 307 6.79 -10.13 23.01
N ARG A 308 5.59 -10.68 22.72
CA ARG A 308 5.31 -11.27 21.41
C ARG A 308 5.38 -10.26 20.28
N LEU A 309 4.88 -9.04 20.52
CA LEU A 309 4.99 -7.97 19.54
C LEU A 309 6.46 -7.64 19.26
N ALA A 310 7.29 -7.48 20.30
CA ALA A 310 8.71 -7.17 20.17
C ALA A 310 9.48 -8.30 19.45
N ALA A 311 9.24 -9.56 19.82
CA ALA A 311 9.87 -10.70 19.17
C ALA A 311 9.53 -10.76 17.67
N TRP A 312 8.26 -10.53 17.32
CA TRP A 312 7.82 -10.48 15.93
C TRP A 312 8.39 -9.26 15.19
N ALA A 313 8.35 -8.09 15.81
CA ALA A 313 8.82 -6.83 15.22
C ALA A 313 10.31 -6.83 14.91
N THR A 314 11.11 -7.61 15.66
CA THR A 314 12.56 -7.72 15.48
C THR A 314 13.00 -8.97 14.72
N GLY A 315 12.06 -9.82 14.26
CA GLY A 315 12.38 -11.09 13.58
C GLY A 315 13.12 -12.08 14.47
N ARG A 316 12.57 -12.31 15.68
CA ARG A 316 13.08 -13.22 16.70
C ARG A 316 11.98 -14.15 17.26
N THR A 317 11.09 -14.60 16.38
CA THR A 317 9.95 -15.46 16.77
C THR A 317 10.33 -16.92 16.96
N GLY A 318 11.50 -17.33 16.52
CA GLY A 318 11.91 -18.72 16.47
C GLY A 318 11.30 -19.50 15.30
N LEU A 319 10.62 -18.83 14.37
CA LEU A 319 10.16 -19.41 13.11
C LEU A 319 10.97 -18.78 11.96
N PRO A 320 11.97 -19.50 11.40
CA PRO A 320 13.00 -18.93 10.54
C PRO A 320 12.48 -18.12 9.36
N PHE A 321 11.43 -18.58 8.70
CA PHE A 321 10.88 -17.88 7.54
C PHE A 321 10.12 -16.60 7.90
N ILE A 322 9.46 -16.55 9.05
CA ILE A 322 8.85 -15.33 9.60
C ILE A 322 9.95 -14.32 9.92
N ASP A 323 10.99 -14.78 10.61
CA ASP A 323 12.09 -13.92 11.05
C ASP A 323 12.90 -13.40 9.85
N ALA A 324 13.18 -14.23 8.86
CA ALA A 324 13.83 -13.84 7.62
C ALA A 324 13.01 -12.77 6.87
N CYS A 325 11.69 -12.95 6.75
CA CYS A 325 10.82 -11.96 6.11
C CYS A 325 10.81 -10.61 6.85
N MET A 326 10.79 -10.62 8.17
CA MET A 326 10.80 -9.39 8.96
C MET A 326 12.16 -8.68 8.86
N ARG A 327 13.26 -9.41 9.01
CA ARG A 327 14.63 -8.83 8.91
C ARG A 327 14.91 -8.27 7.52
N SER A 328 14.49 -8.98 6.47
CA SER A 328 14.53 -8.46 5.09
C SER A 328 13.75 -7.16 4.95
N LEU A 329 12.53 -7.10 5.50
CA LEU A 329 11.71 -5.90 5.45
C LEU A 329 12.35 -4.72 6.21
N ILE A 330 12.93 -4.97 7.37
CA ILE A 330 13.64 -3.95 8.15
C ILE A 330 14.77 -3.34 7.32
N ALA A 331 15.58 -4.16 6.67
CA ALA A 331 16.74 -3.73 5.90
C ALA A 331 16.36 -3.04 4.57
N THR A 332 15.38 -3.59 3.85
CA THR A 332 15.09 -3.19 2.46
C THR A 332 13.88 -2.25 2.32
N GLY A 333 13.03 -2.16 3.34
CA GLY A 333 11.78 -1.39 3.29
C GLY A 333 10.72 -1.96 2.34
N TRP A 334 10.96 -3.16 1.78
CA TRP A 334 10.03 -3.78 0.84
C TRP A 334 10.05 -5.31 0.96
N ILE A 335 8.88 -5.90 0.84
CA ILE A 335 8.71 -7.34 0.68
C ILE A 335 7.46 -7.59 -0.16
N ASN A 336 7.39 -8.73 -0.86
CA ASN A 336 6.29 -9.08 -1.73
C ASN A 336 4.97 -9.29 -0.98
N PHE A 337 3.86 -9.16 -1.70
CA PHE A 337 2.50 -9.17 -1.13
C PHE A 337 2.19 -10.41 -0.28
N ARG A 338 2.60 -11.61 -0.73
CA ARG A 338 2.35 -12.85 0.01
C ARG A 338 3.01 -12.83 1.40
N MET A 339 4.24 -12.34 1.49
CA MET A 339 4.96 -12.24 2.76
C MET A 339 4.38 -11.14 3.67
N ARG A 340 3.94 -10.00 3.12
CA ARG A 340 3.18 -8.99 3.89
C ARG A 340 1.94 -9.59 4.53
N ALA A 341 1.18 -10.37 3.75
CA ALA A 341 -0.01 -11.05 4.22
C ALA A 341 0.30 -12.08 5.31
N MET A 342 1.39 -12.85 5.15
CA MET A 342 1.84 -13.83 6.13
C MET A 342 2.29 -13.16 7.44
N LEU A 343 3.13 -12.12 7.37
CA LEU A 343 3.59 -11.39 8.56
C LEU A 343 2.42 -10.83 9.36
N THR A 344 1.46 -10.18 8.69
CA THR A 344 0.25 -9.66 9.35
C THR A 344 -0.60 -10.79 9.94
N ALA A 345 -0.84 -11.85 9.17
CA ALA A 345 -1.62 -13.00 9.64
C ALA A 345 -0.93 -13.71 10.81
N PHE A 346 0.39 -13.84 10.80
CA PHE A 346 1.12 -14.44 11.90
C PHE A 346 0.95 -13.64 13.21
N ALA A 347 1.18 -12.34 13.18
CA ALA A 347 1.00 -11.47 14.34
C ALA A 347 -0.43 -11.55 14.89
N THR A 348 -1.44 -11.56 14.02
CA THR A 348 -2.85 -11.43 14.44
C THR A 348 -3.56 -12.76 14.64
N GLN A 349 -3.10 -13.86 14.04
CA GLN A 349 -3.73 -15.17 14.12
C GLN A 349 -2.94 -16.12 15.05
N HIS A 350 -1.61 -16.14 14.94
CA HIS A 350 -0.78 -17.04 15.75
C HIS A 350 -0.41 -16.42 17.09
N LEU A 351 0.01 -15.14 17.09
CA LEU A 351 0.31 -14.42 18.33
C LEU A 351 -0.92 -13.81 18.99
N TRP A 352 -2.06 -13.78 18.30
CA TRP A 352 -3.35 -13.26 18.75
C TRP A 352 -3.32 -11.78 19.13
N LEU A 353 -2.41 -10.98 18.54
CA LEU A 353 -2.31 -9.54 18.77
C LEU A 353 -3.44 -8.78 18.07
N HIS A 354 -3.88 -7.66 18.66
CA HIS A 354 -4.74 -6.72 17.96
C HIS A 354 -4.03 -6.18 16.71
N TRP A 355 -4.72 -6.14 15.58
CA TRP A 355 -4.12 -5.84 14.25
C TRP A 355 -3.46 -4.46 14.16
N ARG A 356 -3.86 -3.49 15.00
CA ARG A 356 -3.40 -2.10 14.88
C ARG A 356 -1.93 -1.93 15.27
N ALA A 357 -1.47 -2.56 16.34
CA ALA A 357 -0.07 -2.44 16.76
C ALA A 357 0.92 -3.05 15.74
N PRO A 358 0.74 -4.32 15.28
CA PRO A 358 1.52 -4.84 14.16
C PRO A 358 1.35 -4.01 12.87
N GLY A 359 0.15 -3.49 12.61
CA GLY A 359 -0.12 -2.63 11.46
C GLY A 359 0.71 -1.35 11.49
N LEU A 360 0.80 -0.66 12.62
CA LEU A 360 1.65 0.54 12.78
C LEU A 360 3.12 0.22 12.57
N HIS A 361 3.61 -0.89 13.13
CA HIS A 361 4.99 -1.32 12.93
C HIS A 361 5.29 -1.55 11.44
N LEU A 362 4.44 -2.30 10.74
CA LEU A 362 4.60 -2.54 9.30
C LEU A 362 4.45 -1.26 8.46
N ALA A 363 3.53 -0.36 8.82
CA ALA A 363 3.38 0.92 8.15
C ALA A 363 4.70 1.69 8.12
N ARG A 364 5.41 1.75 9.26
CA ARG A 364 6.70 2.43 9.39
C ARG A 364 7.83 1.74 8.63
N LEU A 365 7.76 0.42 8.45
CA LEU A 365 8.77 -0.35 7.73
C LEU A 365 8.60 -0.30 6.20
N PHE A 366 7.38 -0.17 5.69
CA PHE A 366 7.14 -0.15 4.24
C PHE A 366 7.52 1.20 3.62
N SER A 367 8.59 1.25 2.83
CA SER A 367 8.96 2.45 2.04
C SER A 367 7.85 2.88 1.07
N ASP A 368 6.97 1.96 0.70
CA ASP A 368 5.80 2.16 -0.16
C ASP A 368 4.48 2.28 0.62
N TYR A 369 4.54 2.76 1.86
CA TYR A 369 3.37 2.90 2.70
C TYR A 369 2.27 3.74 2.04
N GLU A 370 1.12 3.11 1.83
CA GLU A 370 -0.10 3.71 1.30
C GLU A 370 -1.26 3.38 2.25
N PRO A 371 -1.78 4.36 3.02
CA PRO A 371 -2.76 4.11 4.09
C PRO A 371 -3.96 3.28 3.64
N GLY A 372 -4.53 3.60 2.47
CA GLY A 372 -5.71 2.91 1.94
C GLY A 372 -5.46 1.44 1.63
N ILE A 373 -4.29 1.12 1.11
CA ILE A 373 -3.89 -0.27 0.85
C ILE A 373 -3.54 -0.96 2.15
N HIS A 374 -2.71 -0.33 2.97
CA HIS A 374 -2.15 -0.92 4.17
C HIS A 374 -3.22 -1.31 5.18
N TRP A 375 -4.09 -0.39 5.59
CA TRP A 375 -5.12 -0.66 6.60
C TRP A 375 -6.18 -1.62 6.08
N SER A 376 -6.56 -1.50 4.80
CA SER A 376 -7.47 -2.45 4.16
C SER A 376 -6.91 -3.88 4.16
N GLN A 377 -5.60 -4.03 3.92
CA GLN A 377 -4.93 -5.33 3.94
C GLN A 377 -4.71 -5.85 5.35
N SER A 378 -4.30 -5.00 6.29
CA SER A 378 -4.10 -5.38 7.69
C SER A 378 -5.37 -6.00 8.27
N GLN A 379 -6.53 -5.38 8.07
CA GLN A 379 -7.81 -5.93 8.51
C GLN A 379 -8.21 -7.19 7.75
N MET A 380 -7.96 -7.27 6.45
CA MET A 380 -8.28 -8.45 5.66
C MET A 380 -7.47 -9.67 6.13
N GLN A 381 -6.18 -9.52 6.38
CA GLN A 381 -5.30 -10.60 6.85
C GLN A 381 -5.57 -10.97 8.30
N SER A 382 -5.99 -10.00 9.12
CA SER A 382 -6.43 -10.24 10.51
C SER A 382 -7.78 -10.93 10.63
N GLY A 383 -8.52 -11.01 9.52
CA GLY A 383 -9.84 -11.65 9.48
C GLY A 383 -10.97 -10.81 10.07
N THR A 384 -10.80 -9.48 10.22
CA THR A 384 -11.75 -8.56 10.84
C THR A 384 -12.71 -7.87 9.87
N THR A 385 -12.70 -8.24 8.59
CA THR A 385 -13.57 -7.64 7.57
C THR A 385 -14.96 -8.26 7.47
N GLY A 386 -15.18 -9.45 8.03
CA GLY A 386 -16.45 -10.18 7.96
C GLY A 386 -16.79 -10.80 6.60
N ILE A 387 -16.19 -10.33 5.53
CA ILE A 387 -16.55 -10.68 4.13
C ILE A 387 -15.52 -11.57 3.42
N ASN A 388 -14.33 -11.69 3.98
CA ASN A 388 -13.27 -12.51 3.40
C ASN A 388 -13.18 -13.87 4.08
N THR A 389 -12.74 -14.87 3.34
CA THR A 389 -12.30 -16.14 3.94
C THR A 389 -11.08 -15.87 4.82
N VAL A 390 -11.12 -16.34 6.05
CA VAL A 390 -10.00 -16.25 6.98
C VAL A 390 -8.88 -17.15 6.47
N ARG A 391 -7.74 -16.56 6.19
CA ARG A 391 -6.54 -17.25 5.72
C ARG A 391 -5.52 -17.25 6.85
N ILE A 392 -5.39 -18.37 7.52
CA ILE A 392 -4.35 -18.60 8.50
C ILE A 392 -3.21 -19.30 7.78
N TYR A 393 -2.12 -18.58 7.53
CA TYR A 393 -0.96 -19.13 6.85
C TYR A 393 -0.23 -20.06 7.79
N ASN A 394 0.10 -21.27 7.35
CA ASN A 394 1.04 -22.11 8.07
C ASN A 394 2.47 -21.63 7.73
N PRO A 395 3.24 -21.06 8.67
CA PRO A 395 4.54 -20.46 8.39
C PRO A 395 5.57 -21.47 7.88
N VAL A 396 5.56 -22.69 8.41
CA VAL A 396 6.46 -23.77 7.97
C VAL A 396 6.12 -24.20 6.54
N LYS A 397 4.84 -24.40 6.23
CA LYS A 397 4.42 -24.70 4.85
C LYS A 397 4.80 -23.57 3.89
N GLN A 398 4.64 -22.29 4.28
CA GLN A 398 5.06 -21.17 3.44
C GLN A 398 6.59 -21.16 3.24
N SER A 399 7.35 -21.53 4.26
CA SER A 399 8.81 -21.68 4.18
C SER A 399 9.21 -22.68 3.09
N HIS A 400 8.68 -23.88 3.15
CA HIS A 400 8.96 -24.92 2.14
C HIS A 400 8.44 -24.54 0.73
N ASP A 401 7.25 -23.94 0.63
CA ASP A 401 6.65 -23.57 -0.67
C ASP A 401 7.39 -22.41 -1.35
N GLN A 402 7.97 -21.47 -0.60
CA GLN A 402 8.48 -20.21 -1.13
C GLN A 402 10.01 -20.06 -1.05
N ASP A 403 10.66 -20.89 -0.25
CA ASP A 403 12.11 -20.93 -0.06
C ASP A 403 12.56 -22.39 0.19
N PRO A 404 12.29 -23.34 -0.73
CA PRO A 404 12.47 -24.78 -0.50
C PRO A 404 13.90 -25.15 -0.08
N ASP A 405 14.89 -24.45 -0.59
CA ASP A 405 16.30 -24.68 -0.31
C ASP A 405 16.83 -23.89 0.91
N GLY A 406 15.99 -23.01 1.52
CA GLY A 406 16.36 -22.17 2.65
C GLY A 406 17.36 -21.06 2.33
N GLU A 407 17.50 -20.66 1.07
CA GLU A 407 18.46 -19.62 0.65
C GLU A 407 18.08 -18.25 1.20
N PHE A 408 16.78 -17.92 1.19
CA PHE A 408 16.28 -16.66 1.75
C PHE A 408 16.45 -16.65 3.28
N ILE A 409 16.18 -17.78 3.95
CA ILE A 409 16.42 -17.89 5.39
C ILE A 409 17.91 -17.69 5.69
N ARG A 410 18.82 -18.35 4.98
CA ARG A 410 20.28 -18.21 5.19
C ARG A 410 20.75 -16.78 5.02
N ALA A 411 20.20 -16.07 4.06
CA ALA A 411 20.57 -14.67 3.80
C ALA A 411 20.15 -13.72 4.94
N TRP A 412 19.00 -13.96 5.57
CA TRP A 412 18.43 -13.04 6.56
C TRP A 412 18.48 -13.53 8.00
N VAL A 413 18.80 -14.82 8.21
CA VAL A 413 19.01 -15.45 9.52
C VAL A 413 20.34 -16.18 9.49
N PRO A 414 21.47 -15.44 9.43
CA PRO A 414 22.80 -16.01 9.23
C PRO A 414 23.21 -16.98 10.33
N GLU A 415 22.68 -16.83 11.55
CA GLU A 415 22.88 -17.76 12.65
C GLU A 415 22.39 -19.18 12.37
N LEU A 416 21.51 -19.38 11.38
CA LEU A 416 21.04 -20.70 10.94
C LEU A 416 21.71 -21.18 9.64
N ALA A 417 22.67 -20.43 9.09
CA ALA A 417 23.22 -20.71 7.76
C ALA A 417 23.92 -22.07 7.64
N ALA A 418 24.47 -22.60 8.75
CA ALA A 418 25.15 -23.89 8.81
C ALA A 418 24.19 -25.10 8.75
N LEU A 419 22.87 -24.88 8.94
CA LEU A 419 21.90 -25.99 8.92
C LEU A 419 21.74 -26.56 7.50
N PRO A 420 21.76 -27.87 7.33
CA PRO A 420 21.61 -28.48 6.02
C PRO A 420 20.17 -28.55 5.57
N GLY A 421 19.93 -28.38 4.25
CA GLY A 421 18.69 -28.70 3.56
C GLY A 421 17.41 -28.22 4.28
N ALA A 422 16.49 -29.15 4.46
CA ALA A 422 15.19 -28.88 5.07
C ALA A 422 15.23 -28.60 6.59
N ALA A 423 16.31 -28.87 7.26
CA ALA A 423 16.48 -28.66 8.71
C ALA A 423 16.37 -27.18 9.10
N ILE A 424 16.74 -26.29 8.20
CA ILE A 424 16.69 -24.83 8.42
C ILE A 424 15.26 -24.29 8.61
N HIS A 425 14.23 -25.02 8.12
CA HIS A 425 12.84 -24.59 8.24
C HIS A 425 12.24 -24.83 9.62
N GLU A 426 12.73 -25.88 10.33
CA GLU A 426 12.22 -26.31 11.64
C GLU A 426 13.38 -26.70 12.58
N PRO A 427 14.33 -25.80 12.91
CA PRO A 427 15.52 -26.13 13.71
C PRO A 427 15.19 -26.69 15.10
N TRP A 428 14.03 -26.38 15.64
CA TRP A 428 13.56 -26.90 16.94
C TRP A 428 13.24 -28.42 16.94
N ARG A 429 13.23 -29.07 15.77
CA ARG A 429 13.04 -30.51 15.63
C ARG A 429 14.34 -31.31 15.62
N LEU A 430 15.46 -30.61 15.52
CA LEU A 430 16.77 -31.24 15.51
C LEU A 430 17.13 -31.75 16.89
N THR A 431 17.87 -32.84 16.89
CA THR A 431 18.46 -33.39 18.11
C THR A 431 19.59 -32.48 18.63
N PRO A 432 19.93 -32.56 19.93
CA PRO A 432 21.07 -31.80 20.46
C PRO A 432 22.39 -32.07 19.73
N LEU A 433 22.59 -33.29 19.20
CA LEU A 433 23.79 -33.65 18.44
C LEU A 433 23.82 -32.91 17.08
N GLU A 434 22.72 -32.92 16.32
CA GLU A 434 22.63 -32.22 15.05
C GLU A 434 22.81 -30.70 15.20
N LEU A 435 22.28 -30.12 16.28
CA LEU A 435 22.49 -28.72 16.60
C LEU A 435 23.95 -28.42 16.98
N ALA A 436 24.60 -29.33 17.72
CA ALA A 436 26.00 -29.18 18.10
C ALA A 436 26.91 -29.28 16.87
N ASP A 437 26.64 -30.20 15.94
CA ASP A 437 27.38 -30.34 14.67
C ASP A 437 27.26 -29.05 13.82
N ALA A 438 26.11 -28.40 13.85
CA ALA A 438 25.90 -27.11 13.19
C ALA A 438 26.39 -25.91 14.01
N GLN A 439 26.93 -26.13 15.20
CA GLN A 439 27.39 -25.11 16.15
C GLN A 439 26.28 -24.09 16.55
N ILE A 440 25.04 -24.55 16.67
CA ILE A 440 23.87 -23.73 17.01
C ILE A 440 23.32 -24.13 18.37
N ARG A 441 23.08 -23.15 19.22
CA ARG A 441 22.42 -23.31 20.53
C ARG A 441 21.06 -22.62 20.50
N LEU A 442 19.99 -23.41 20.34
CA LEU A 442 18.63 -22.88 20.43
C LEU A 442 18.36 -22.28 21.82
N GLY A 443 17.71 -21.14 21.85
CA GLY A 443 17.49 -20.33 23.05
C GLY A 443 18.63 -19.33 23.34
N ILE A 444 19.79 -19.46 22.68
CA ILE A 444 20.95 -18.56 22.84
C ILE A 444 21.27 -17.87 21.51
N ASP A 445 21.70 -18.63 20.52
CA ASP A 445 22.11 -18.10 19.21
C ASP A 445 20.86 -17.79 18.34
N TYR A 446 19.84 -18.64 18.41
CA TYR A 446 18.54 -18.46 17.78
C TYR A 446 17.41 -18.88 18.75
N PRO A 447 16.30 -18.12 18.85
CA PRO A 447 15.24 -18.43 19.82
C PRO A 447 14.47 -19.71 19.49
N HIS A 448 13.91 -20.34 20.52
CA HIS A 448 12.84 -21.33 20.34
C HIS A 448 11.59 -20.67 19.77
N PRO A 449 10.72 -21.41 19.05
CA PRO A 449 9.42 -20.90 18.62
C PRO A 449 8.60 -20.34 19.81
N ILE A 450 8.22 -19.06 19.72
CA ILE A 450 7.44 -18.39 20.78
C ILE A 450 5.99 -18.87 20.85
N VAL A 451 5.56 -19.70 19.89
CA VAL A 451 4.22 -20.26 19.82
C VAL A 451 4.22 -21.59 19.04
N ASP A 452 3.40 -22.55 19.50
CA ASP A 452 3.03 -23.69 18.65
C ASP A 452 2.09 -23.17 17.55
N HIS A 453 2.63 -23.05 16.34
CA HIS A 453 1.91 -22.47 15.21
C HIS A 453 0.68 -23.29 14.79
N LEU A 454 0.66 -24.60 15.00
CA LEU A 454 -0.49 -25.46 14.65
C LEU A 454 -1.60 -25.31 15.68
N ALA A 455 -1.26 -25.33 16.98
CA ALA A 455 -2.23 -25.13 18.05
C ALA A 455 -2.83 -23.71 17.99
N ALA A 456 -1.99 -22.69 17.79
CA ALA A 456 -2.42 -21.30 17.64
C ALA A 456 -3.36 -21.10 16.45
N ALA A 457 -3.05 -21.70 15.29
CA ALA A 457 -3.91 -21.63 14.10
C ALA A 457 -5.28 -22.27 14.32
N ARG A 458 -5.36 -23.40 15.05
CA ARG A 458 -6.65 -24.02 15.43
C ARG A 458 -7.47 -23.11 16.33
N ALA A 459 -6.85 -22.62 17.43
CA ALA A 459 -7.49 -21.72 18.38
C ALA A 459 -7.99 -20.42 17.72
N ALA A 460 -7.19 -19.81 16.85
CA ALA A 460 -7.57 -18.62 16.10
C ALA A 460 -8.80 -18.88 15.20
N ARG A 461 -8.81 -20.01 14.49
CA ARG A 461 -9.94 -20.41 13.64
C ARG A 461 -11.22 -20.55 14.47
N GLU A 462 -11.15 -21.27 15.57
CA GLU A 462 -12.29 -21.50 16.45
C GLU A 462 -12.89 -20.18 16.95
N ARG A 463 -12.04 -19.30 17.50
CA ARG A 463 -12.45 -17.99 18.02
C ARG A 463 -13.07 -17.09 16.95
N ILE A 464 -12.46 -16.99 15.77
CA ILE A 464 -12.97 -16.14 14.68
C ILE A 464 -14.30 -16.69 14.13
N TYR A 465 -14.43 -18.01 13.97
CA TYR A 465 -15.67 -18.59 13.45
C TYR A 465 -16.79 -18.62 14.48
N ALA A 466 -16.48 -18.63 15.79
CA ALA A 466 -17.49 -18.52 16.82
C ALA A 466 -18.29 -17.21 16.70
N VAL A 467 -17.62 -16.09 16.45
CA VAL A 467 -18.26 -14.77 16.25
C VAL A 467 -19.20 -14.73 15.03
N ARG A 468 -18.90 -15.50 13.98
CA ARG A 468 -19.66 -15.48 12.70
C ARG A 468 -21.03 -16.19 12.75
N LYS A 469 -21.38 -16.82 13.87
CA LYS A 469 -22.58 -17.67 13.96
C LYS A 469 -23.88 -16.87 14.14
N THR A 470 -23.82 -15.62 14.61
CA THR A 470 -25.01 -14.82 14.93
C THR A 470 -25.72 -14.25 13.70
N ALA A 471 -26.99 -13.91 13.82
CA ALA A 471 -27.77 -13.29 12.76
C ALA A 471 -27.31 -11.85 12.50
N GLU A 472 -26.99 -11.12 13.57
CA GLU A 472 -26.49 -9.75 13.55
C GLU A 472 -25.18 -9.67 12.77
N PHE A 473 -24.25 -10.61 13.03
CA PHE A 473 -23.01 -10.69 12.28
C PHE A 473 -23.25 -10.85 10.78
N ARG A 474 -24.17 -11.75 10.39
CA ARG A 474 -24.46 -11.98 8.95
C ARG A 474 -25.10 -10.78 8.29
N ALA A 475 -25.95 -10.05 9.00
CA ALA A 475 -26.58 -8.83 8.49
C ALA A 475 -25.54 -7.73 8.24
N GLU A 476 -24.63 -7.50 9.19
CA GLU A 476 -23.54 -6.53 9.04
C GLU A 476 -22.55 -6.95 7.94
N ALA A 477 -22.18 -8.24 7.86
CA ALA A 477 -21.32 -8.77 6.79
C ALA A 477 -21.92 -8.51 5.40
N ALA A 478 -23.24 -8.63 5.24
CA ALA A 478 -23.91 -8.29 3.99
C ALA A 478 -23.81 -6.80 3.66
N ALA A 479 -23.97 -5.92 4.64
CA ALA A 479 -23.80 -4.47 4.45
C ALA A 479 -22.34 -4.10 4.09
N VAL A 480 -21.36 -4.70 4.77
CA VAL A 480 -19.93 -4.53 4.45
C VAL A 480 -19.63 -5.04 3.04
N MET A 481 -20.20 -6.19 2.63
CA MET A 481 -20.03 -6.72 1.27
C MET A 481 -20.60 -5.77 0.22
N ASP A 482 -21.79 -5.22 0.45
CA ASP A 482 -22.40 -4.29 -0.49
C ASP A 482 -21.59 -3.00 -0.64
N ARG A 483 -21.03 -2.48 0.45
CA ARG A 483 -20.25 -1.24 0.44
C ARG A 483 -18.82 -1.44 -0.07
N HIS A 484 -18.13 -2.51 0.32
CA HIS A 484 -16.68 -2.68 0.13
C HIS A 484 -16.29 -3.89 -0.70
N GLY A 485 -17.23 -4.78 -1.01
CA GLY A 485 -16.96 -5.99 -1.76
C GLY A 485 -16.50 -5.74 -3.19
N SER A 486 -15.58 -6.59 -3.67
CA SER A 486 -15.19 -6.59 -5.08
C SER A 486 -16.35 -7.09 -5.96
N ARG A 487 -16.56 -6.45 -7.10
CA ARG A 487 -17.50 -6.86 -8.16
C ARG A 487 -16.79 -7.56 -9.33
N LYS A 488 -15.60 -8.09 -9.09
CA LYS A 488 -14.77 -8.71 -10.13
C LYS A 488 -15.43 -9.92 -10.80
N SER A 489 -16.36 -10.58 -10.10
CA SER A 489 -17.13 -11.73 -10.61
C SER A 489 -18.37 -11.34 -11.42
N GLY A 490 -18.64 -10.06 -11.64
CA GLY A 490 -19.88 -9.58 -12.29
C GLY A 490 -21.15 -9.78 -11.45
N LEU A 491 -21.04 -10.30 -10.22
CA LEU A 491 -22.17 -10.47 -9.32
C LEU A 491 -22.65 -9.10 -8.86
N ALA A 492 -23.93 -8.82 -9.10
CA ALA A 492 -24.62 -7.63 -8.57
C ALA A 492 -24.67 -7.66 -7.03
N SER A 493 -24.89 -6.48 -6.41
CA SER A 493 -25.07 -6.38 -4.97
C SER A 493 -26.19 -7.30 -4.46
N SER A 494 -26.12 -7.70 -3.19
CA SER A 494 -27.13 -8.55 -2.56
C SER A 494 -28.53 -7.93 -2.60
N ALA A 495 -28.62 -6.60 -2.63
CA ALA A 495 -29.87 -5.87 -2.78
C ALA A 495 -30.60 -6.17 -4.13
N ARG A 496 -29.84 -6.44 -5.21
CA ARG A 496 -30.41 -6.84 -6.50
C ARG A 496 -30.76 -8.33 -6.58
N ARG A 497 -30.19 -9.18 -5.72
CA ARG A 497 -30.48 -10.63 -5.67
C ARG A 497 -31.84 -10.96 -5.04
N ARG A 498 -32.51 -10.02 -4.37
CA ARG A 498 -33.79 -10.23 -3.69
C ARG A 498 -35.04 -10.08 -4.58
N LYS A 499 -34.93 -10.10 -5.90
CA LYS A 499 -36.12 -10.37 -6.72
C LYS A 499 -36.42 -11.86 -6.62
N PRO A 500 -37.64 -12.28 -6.21
CA PRO A 500 -37.98 -13.69 -6.10
C PRO A 500 -37.84 -14.33 -7.47
N ALA A 501 -37.10 -15.43 -7.54
CA ALA A 501 -37.09 -16.28 -8.70
C ALA A 501 -38.53 -16.80 -8.92
N LYS A 502 -39.07 -16.59 -10.11
CA LYS A 502 -40.24 -17.31 -10.56
C LYS A 502 -39.92 -18.81 -10.41
N ARG A 503 -40.78 -19.51 -9.70
CA ARG A 503 -40.79 -20.99 -9.69
C ARG A 503 -41.00 -21.43 -11.11
N ASP A 504 -40.00 -21.92 -11.80
CA ASP A 504 -40.18 -22.79 -12.95
C ASP A 504 -40.52 -24.17 -12.42
N THR A 505 -41.67 -24.60 -12.79
CA THR A 505 -42.21 -25.96 -12.62
C THR A 505 -41.22 -26.92 -13.28
N GLN A 506 -40.63 -27.76 -12.48
CA GLN A 506 -39.79 -28.87 -12.88
C GLN A 506 -40.70 -29.93 -13.53
N GLU A 507 -40.69 -30.04 -14.86
CA GLU A 507 -41.16 -31.25 -15.55
C GLU A 507 -40.10 -32.34 -15.40
N SER A 508 -40.53 -33.42 -14.78
CA SER A 508 -39.81 -34.67 -14.66
C SER A 508 -39.62 -35.31 -16.02
N PHE A 509 -38.37 -35.54 -16.43
CA PHE A 509 -38.06 -36.57 -17.43
C PHE A 509 -37.27 -37.69 -16.77
N THR A 510 -37.94 -38.81 -16.63
CA THR A 510 -37.41 -40.17 -16.51
C THR A 510 -36.79 -40.55 -17.87
N PHE A 511 -35.47 -40.89 -17.86
CA PHE A 511 -34.86 -42.10 -18.48
C PHE A 511 -33.39 -42.08 -18.19
#